data_5dfa5352e7ee6b98ec565fc9e7a9e0be
#
_entry.id   5dfa5352e7ee6b98ec565fc9e7a9e0be
#
_cell.length_a   1.000
_cell.length_b   1.000
_cell.length_c   1.000
_cell.angle_alpha   90.00
_cell.angle_beta   90.00
_cell.angle_gamma   90.00
#
_symmetry.space_group_name_H-M   'P 1'
#
loop_
_entity.id
_entity.type
_entity.pdbx_description
1 polymer ?
#
loop_
_entity_poly.entity_id
_entity_poly.type
_entity_poly.pdbx_seq_one_letter_code
_entity_poly.pdbx_strand_id
1 'polypeptide(L)'
;ILHRLVGSEMCIRDRLGIPRFSNQDLLDMIYTGHIDKCHVVLCDPNDDIEKFNTHAKENGISPLKKYIPIDVDKTQFDKTLQSEWFMPEKYKQLNIEEKIINMCNGEQEVARAYEELKAFHDRDMYDLLRYMFYLVDFMRENKIVWGVGRGSSTASFVLYLIGIHKINPIQFQLDWREFLR
;
A
#
# COMPACT_ATOMS: atom_id res chain seq x y z
N ILE A 1 -8.52 -9.67 -10.32
CA ILE A 1 -8.71 -11.10 -9.98
C ILE A 1 -7.82 -11.49 -8.78
N LEU A 2 -6.56 -11.06 -8.70
CA LEU A 2 -5.73 -11.20 -7.49
C LEU A 2 -6.37 -10.54 -6.24
N HIS A 3 -7.12 -9.47 -6.40
CA HIS A 3 -7.86 -8.81 -5.30
C HIS A 3 -8.89 -9.71 -4.61
N ARG A 4 -9.45 -10.70 -5.30
CA ARG A 4 -10.39 -11.66 -4.70
C ARG A 4 -9.69 -12.78 -3.92
N LEU A 5 -8.45 -13.11 -4.27
CA LEU A 5 -7.62 -14.09 -3.56
C LEU A 5 -6.94 -13.48 -2.33
N VAL A 6 -6.61 -12.19 -2.35
CA VAL A 6 -5.96 -11.45 -1.24
C VAL A 6 -6.98 -10.97 -0.19
N GLY A 7 -8.26 -10.92 -0.50
CA GLY A 7 -9.32 -10.50 0.43
C GLY A 7 -10.11 -11.65 1.07
N SER A 8 -9.87 -12.89 0.67
CA SER A 8 -10.44 -14.07 1.33
C SER A 8 -9.49 -14.54 2.43
N GLU A 9 -10.00 -15.18 3.45
CA GLU A 9 -9.26 -15.76 4.60
C GLU A 9 -8.18 -16.81 4.21
N MET A 10 -7.84 -16.91 2.93
CA MET A 10 -7.01 -17.96 2.32
C MET A 10 -5.50 -17.66 2.33
N CYS A 11 -5.03 -16.52 2.77
CA CYS A 11 -3.60 -16.27 2.89
C CYS A 11 -3.20 -15.89 4.31
N ILE A 12 -2.25 -16.61 4.86
CA ILE A 12 -1.58 -16.23 6.11
C ILE A 12 -0.61 -15.10 5.78
N ARG A 13 -0.57 -14.06 6.60
CA ARG A 13 0.43 -13.00 6.51
C ARG A 13 1.46 -13.17 7.60
N ASP A 14 2.71 -12.95 7.26
CA ASP A 14 3.77 -12.89 8.25
C ASP A 14 3.74 -11.57 9.04
N ARG A 15 4.69 -11.38 9.97
CA ARG A 15 4.81 -10.16 10.79
C ARG A 15 5.05 -8.87 9.99
N LEU A 16 5.53 -9.00 8.76
CA LEU A 16 5.76 -7.87 7.83
C LEU A 16 4.59 -7.67 6.86
N GLY A 17 3.53 -8.47 7.00
CA GLY A 17 2.35 -8.41 6.13
C GLY A 17 2.53 -9.11 4.77
N ILE A 18 3.63 -9.86 4.57
CA ILE A 18 3.89 -10.60 3.34
C ILE A 18 2.94 -11.81 3.27
N PRO A 19 2.13 -11.96 2.22
CA PRO A 19 1.23 -13.09 2.08
C PRO A 19 2.00 -14.38 1.80
N ARG A 20 1.62 -15.46 2.49
CA ARG A 20 2.15 -16.82 2.29
C ARG A 20 0.99 -17.78 2.11
N PHE A 21 1.23 -18.81 1.31
CA PHE A 21 0.24 -19.78 0.89
C PHE A 21 0.65 -21.18 1.36
N SER A 22 -0.26 -21.88 2.00
CA SER A 22 -0.08 -23.27 2.40
C SER A 22 -0.27 -24.21 1.20
N ASN A 23 0.05 -25.50 1.37
CA ASN A 23 -0.27 -26.52 0.37
C ASN A 23 -1.75 -26.56 0.03
N GLN A 24 -2.62 -26.39 1.03
CA GLN A 24 -4.07 -26.39 0.83
C GLN A 24 -4.49 -25.21 -0.05
N ASP A 25 -3.97 -24.00 0.22
CA ASP A 25 -4.25 -22.84 -0.59
C ASP A 25 -3.84 -23.03 -2.06
N LEU A 26 -2.68 -23.67 -2.29
CA LEU A 26 -2.21 -23.99 -3.66
C LEU A 26 -3.12 -25.00 -4.34
N LEU A 27 -3.56 -26.04 -3.64
CA LEU A 27 -4.52 -27.01 -4.16
C LEU A 27 -5.84 -26.34 -4.52
N ASP A 28 -6.36 -25.48 -3.65
CA ASP A 28 -7.59 -24.74 -3.90
C ASP A 28 -7.44 -23.80 -5.12
N MET A 29 -6.28 -23.17 -5.30
CA MET A 29 -5.98 -22.40 -6.52
C MET A 29 -6.02 -23.26 -7.77
N ILE A 30 -5.44 -24.47 -7.73
CA ILE A 30 -5.45 -25.41 -8.84
C ILE A 30 -6.87 -25.86 -9.17
N TYR A 31 -7.64 -26.28 -8.16
CA TYR A 31 -9.02 -26.77 -8.35
C TYR A 31 -9.98 -25.66 -8.80
N THR A 32 -9.70 -24.41 -8.48
CA THR A 32 -10.48 -23.27 -8.95
C THR A 32 -10.02 -22.71 -10.30
N GLY A 33 -9.09 -23.39 -10.99
CA GLY A 33 -8.63 -23.03 -12.32
C GLY A 33 -7.58 -21.93 -12.39
N HIS A 34 -6.86 -21.70 -11.28
CA HIS A 34 -5.82 -20.67 -11.16
C HIS A 34 -4.39 -21.23 -11.12
N ILE A 35 -4.15 -22.35 -11.75
CA ILE A 35 -2.85 -23.02 -11.80
C ILE A 35 -1.73 -22.12 -12.36
N ASP A 36 -2.06 -21.27 -13.33
CA ASP A 36 -1.18 -20.28 -13.94
C ASP A 36 -0.65 -19.23 -12.94
N LYS A 37 -1.30 -19.10 -11.78
CA LYS A 37 -0.92 -18.14 -10.74
C LYS A 37 -0.13 -18.74 -9.58
N CYS A 38 -0.07 -20.06 -9.49
CA CYS A 38 0.65 -20.74 -8.41
C CYS A 38 2.15 -20.39 -8.37
N HIS A 39 2.77 -20.12 -9.52
CA HIS A 39 4.18 -19.77 -9.60
C HIS A 39 4.50 -18.31 -9.24
N VAL A 40 3.50 -17.44 -9.05
CA VAL A 40 3.72 -16.04 -8.65
C VAL A 40 3.51 -15.77 -7.16
N VAL A 41 2.87 -16.70 -6.44
CA VAL A 41 2.65 -16.60 -5.00
C VAL A 41 3.79 -17.23 -4.20
N LEU A 42 3.99 -16.77 -2.95
CA LEU A 42 4.98 -17.34 -2.04
C LEU A 42 4.33 -18.47 -1.24
N CYS A 43 4.84 -19.69 -1.36
CA CYS A 43 4.32 -20.86 -0.66
C CYS A 43 5.22 -21.29 0.50
N ASP A 44 4.59 -21.83 1.54
CA ASP A 44 5.30 -22.38 2.69
C ASP A 44 6.21 -23.53 2.25
N PRO A 45 7.51 -23.47 2.58
CA PRO A 45 8.45 -24.53 2.19
C PRO A 45 8.09 -25.84 2.87
N ASN A 46 8.03 -26.90 2.08
CA ASN A 46 7.82 -28.28 2.55
C ASN A 46 8.32 -29.27 1.49
N ASP A 47 8.34 -30.55 1.84
CA ASP A 47 8.88 -31.62 0.98
C ASP A 47 8.15 -31.76 -0.35
N ASP A 48 6.85 -31.50 -0.40
CA ASP A 48 6.07 -31.61 -1.63
C ASP A 48 6.41 -30.48 -2.60
N ILE A 49 6.61 -29.26 -2.10
CA ILE A 49 7.09 -28.12 -2.88
C ILE A 49 8.50 -28.39 -3.44
N GLU A 50 9.39 -29.00 -2.64
CA GLU A 50 10.74 -29.35 -3.09
C GLU A 50 10.70 -30.40 -4.21
N LYS A 51 9.92 -31.47 -4.04
CA LYS A 51 9.72 -32.48 -5.06
C LYS A 51 9.14 -31.90 -6.35
N PHE A 52 8.08 -31.10 -6.22
CA PHE A 52 7.48 -30.40 -7.36
C PHE A 52 8.52 -29.56 -8.10
N ASN A 53 9.26 -28.71 -7.37
CA ASN A 53 10.25 -27.80 -7.97
C ASN A 53 11.38 -28.55 -8.66
N THR A 54 11.78 -29.71 -8.15
CA THR A 54 12.77 -30.59 -8.79
C THR A 54 12.25 -31.07 -10.14
N HIS A 55 11.06 -31.67 -10.17
CA HIS A 55 10.46 -32.16 -11.42
C HIS A 55 10.09 -31.05 -12.39
N ALA A 56 9.62 -29.89 -11.88
CA ALA A 56 9.31 -28.72 -12.68
C ALA A 56 10.55 -28.24 -13.47
N LYS A 57 11.71 -28.18 -12.79
CA LYS A 57 12.98 -27.80 -13.41
C LYS A 57 13.41 -28.77 -14.51
N GLU A 58 13.26 -30.07 -14.29
CA GLU A 58 13.57 -31.11 -15.28
C GLU A 58 12.67 -31.03 -16.52
N ASN A 59 11.45 -30.59 -16.36
CA ASN A 59 10.43 -30.49 -17.42
C ASN A 59 10.25 -29.09 -18.00
N GLY A 60 11.09 -28.12 -17.66
CA GLY A 60 10.99 -26.75 -18.16
C GLY A 60 9.77 -25.98 -17.66
N ILE A 61 9.17 -26.43 -16.54
CA ILE A 61 8.03 -25.77 -15.89
C ILE A 61 8.54 -24.74 -14.87
N SER A 62 7.87 -23.60 -14.74
CA SER A 62 8.22 -22.58 -13.75
C SER A 62 8.08 -23.13 -12.32
N PRO A 63 9.13 -23.03 -11.47
CA PRO A 63 9.06 -23.52 -10.10
C PRO A 63 8.14 -22.65 -9.24
N LEU A 64 7.60 -23.21 -8.17
CA LEU A 64 6.90 -22.50 -7.13
C LEU A 64 7.89 -21.67 -6.31
N LYS A 65 7.53 -20.42 -5.99
CA LYS A 65 8.35 -19.53 -5.17
C LYS A 65 8.18 -19.89 -3.70
N LYS A 66 9.28 -20.19 -3.02
CA LYS A 66 9.26 -20.50 -1.59
C LYS A 66 9.25 -19.20 -0.76
N TYR A 67 8.42 -19.17 0.27
CA TYR A 67 8.49 -18.15 1.28
C TYR A 67 9.78 -18.33 2.10
N ILE A 68 10.54 -17.27 2.23
CA ILE A 68 11.74 -17.20 3.06
C ILE A 68 11.47 -16.14 4.12
N PRO A 69 11.46 -16.51 5.42
CA PRO A 69 11.29 -15.53 6.49
C PRO A 69 12.36 -14.43 6.43
N ILE A 70 11.92 -13.18 6.47
CA ILE A 70 12.82 -12.03 6.53
C ILE A 70 12.95 -11.62 8.00
N ASP A 71 14.15 -11.75 8.55
CA ASP A 71 14.42 -11.40 9.96
C ASP A 71 14.99 -9.99 10.07
N VAL A 72 14.14 -9.01 9.79
CA VAL A 72 14.43 -7.59 9.98
C VAL A 72 13.34 -6.93 10.82
N ASP A 73 13.67 -5.80 11.44
CA ASP A 73 12.67 -4.98 12.11
C ASP A 73 11.66 -4.43 11.09
N LYS A 74 10.38 -4.36 11.51
CA LYS A 74 9.30 -3.89 10.65
C LYS A 74 9.55 -2.46 10.12
N THR A 75 10.00 -1.56 11.00
CA THR A 75 10.28 -0.16 10.62
C THR A 75 11.41 -0.09 9.60
N GLN A 76 12.47 -0.91 9.78
CA GLN A 76 13.58 -0.98 8.83
C GLN A 76 13.14 -1.56 7.48
N PHE A 77 12.26 -2.56 7.49
CA PHE A 77 11.70 -3.15 6.28
C PHE A 77 10.88 -2.12 5.50
N ASP A 78 9.98 -1.40 6.18
CA ASP A 78 9.15 -0.37 5.57
C ASP A 78 10.00 0.77 4.97
N LYS A 79 11.05 1.22 5.68
CA LYS A 79 11.98 2.24 5.17
C LYS A 79 12.74 1.78 3.93
N THR A 80 13.16 0.51 3.91
CA THR A 80 13.82 -0.06 2.72
C THR A 80 12.89 -0.04 1.51
N LEU A 81 11.63 -0.48 1.67
CA LEU A 81 10.64 -0.44 0.60
C LEU A 81 10.34 0.99 0.13
N GLN A 82 10.22 1.94 1.07
CA GLN A 82 9.99 3.36 0.74
C GLN A 82 11.17 3.98 -0.01
N SER A 83 12.40 3.56 0.27
CA SER A 83 13.59 4.05 -0.44
C SER A 83 13.62 3.69 -1.93
N GLU A 84 12.90 2.63 -2.32
CA GLU A 84 12.76 2.19 -3.71
C GLU A 84 11.67 2.95 -4.48
N TRP A 85 10.87 3.79 -3.83
CA TRP A 85 9.85 4.57 -4.51
C TRP A 85 10.45 5.54 -5.49
N PHE A 86 10.04 5.46 -6.75
CA PHE A 86 10.39 6.46 -7.73
C PHE A 86 9.69 7.78 -7.39
N MET A 87 10.45 8.74 -6.90
CA MET A 87 9.99 10.10 -6.60
C MET A 87 11.04 11.12 -7.07
N PRO A 88 10.67 12.06 -7.96
CA PRO A 88 11.60 13.12 -8.38
C PRO A 88 12.10 13.94 -7.20
N GLU A 89 13.37 14.42 -7.28
CA GLU A 89 14.05 15.11 -6.19
C GLU A 89 13.30 16.34 -5.67
N LYS A 90 12.63 17.08 -6.56
CA LYS A 90 11.79 18.23 -6.19
C LYS A 90 10.70 17.90 -5.18
N TYR A 91 10.18 16.64 -5.17
CA TYR A 91 9.17 16.20 -4.21
C TYR A 91 9.81 15.63 -2.94
N LYS A 92 10.96 14.96 -3.03
CA LYS A 92 11.69 14.47 -1.85
C LYS A 92 12.08 15.63 -0.92
N GLN A 93 12.49 16.76 -1.49
CA GLN A 93 12.87 17.96 -0.75
C GLN A 93 11.71 18.90 -0.43
N LEU A 94 10.48 18.55 -0.82
CA LEU A 94 9.31 19.39 -0.59
C LEU A 94 9.04 19.54 0.93
N ASN A 95 8.95 20.79 1.40
CA ASN A 95 8.38 21.05 2.70
C ASN A 95 6.85 20.83 2.64
N ILE A 96 6.44 19.58 2.94
CA ILE A 96 5.05 19.16 2.78
C ILE A 96 4.11 19.89 3.74
N GLU A 97 4.58 20.20 4.94
CA GLU A 97 3.80 20.93 5.95
C GLU A 97 3.48 22.33 5.46
N GLU A 98 4.49 23.11 5.08
CA GLU A 98 4.31 24.45 4.53
C GLU A 98 3.42 24.44 3.28
N LYS A 99 3.62 23.43 2.42
CA LYS A 99 2.84 23.30 1.19
C LYS A 99 1.37 23.07 1.48
N ILE A 100 1.03 22.21 2.44
CA ILE A 100 -0.36 21.94 2.83
C ILE A 100 -1.01 23.15 3.52
N ILE A 101 -0.28 23.79 4.44
CA ILE A 101 -0.81 25.00 5.13
C ILE A 101 -1.09 26.13 4.13
N ASN A 102 -0.23 26.35 3.14
CA ASN A 102 -0.44 27.36 2.09
C ASN A 102 -1.63 27.04 1.15
N MET A 103 -2.17 25.83 1.19
CA MET A 103 -3.38 25.45 0.44
C MET A 103 -4.67 25.68 1.22
N CYS A 104 -4.61 26.02 2.49
CA CYS A 104 -5.77 26.27 3.35
C CYS A 104 -6.37 27.66 3.13
N ASN A 105 -7.69 27.76 3.23
CA ASN A 105 -8.46 29.00 3.10
C ASN A 105 -9.09 29.39 4.46
N GLY A 106 -8.29 29.93 5.35
CA GLY A 106 -8.76 30.45 6.64
C GLY A 106 -8.38 29.60 7.85
N GLU A 107 -8.62 30.16 9.04
CA GLU A 107 -8.12 29.63 10.31
C GLU A 107 -8.63 28.23 10.65
N GLN A 108 -9.89 27.92 10.33
CA GLN A 108 -10.48 26.61 10.60
C GLN A 108 -9.77 25.50 9.80
N GLU A 109 -9.48 25.75 8.53
CA GLU A 109 -8.80 24.78 7.66
C GLU A 109 -7.35 24.61 8.09
N VAL A 110 -6.66 25.69 8.46
CA VAL A 110 -5.31 25.66 8.99
C VAL A 110 -5.23 24.84 10.28
N ALA A 111 -6.14 25.09 11.23
CA ALA A 111 -6.18 24.36 12.49
C ALA A 111 -6.38 22.84 12.24
N ARG A 112 -7.33 22.50 11.37
CA ARG A 112 -7.61 21.10 10.99
C ARG A 112 -6.41 20.44 10.30
N ALA A 113 -5.80 21.11 9.33
CA ALA A 113 -4.62 20.61 8.62
C ALA A 113 -3.45 20.39 9.58
N TYR A 114 -3.25 21.30 10.53
CA TYR A 114 -2.17 21.20 11.51
C TYR A 114 -2.32 20.00 12.45
N GLU A 115 -3.54 19.73 12.94
CA GLU A 115 -3.82 18.54 13.76
C GLU A 115 -3.51 17.24 13.00
N GLU A 116 -3.94 17.15 11.74
CA GLU A 116 -3.69 15.98 10.92
C GLU A 116 -2.21 15.82 10.55
N LEU A 117 -1.53 16.92 10.16
CA LEU A 117 -0.09 16.91 9.85
C LEU A 117 0.73 16.45 11.04
N LYS A 118 0.39 16.89 12.26
CA LYS A 118 1.03 16.40 13.47
C LYS A 118 0.86 14.87 13.61
N ALA A 119 -0.34 14.35 13.36
CA ALA A 119 -0.59 12.92 13.45
C ALA A 119 0.14 12.11 12.36
N PHE A 120 0.34 12.67 11.16
CA PHE A 120 1.19 12.09 10.12
C PHE A 120 2.67 12.12 10.49
N HIS A 121 3.14 13.23 11.07
CA HIS A 121 4.51 13.37 11.56
C HIS A 121 4.83 12.34 12.65
N ASP A 122 3.96 12.22 13.65
CA ASP A 122 4.14 11.29 14.78
C ASP A 122 4.19 9.81 14.32
N ARG A 123 3.74 9.52 13.11
CA ARG A 123 3.77 8.19 12.46
C ARG A 123 4.86 8.05 11.39
N ASP A 124 5.76 9.04 11.25
CA ASP A 124 6.83 9.07 10.22
C ASP A 124 6.27 8.93 8.78
N MET A 125 5.14 9.59 8.48
CA MET A 125 4.41 9.45 7.20
C MET A 125 4.58 10.65 6.26
N TYR A 126 5.51 11.57 6.49
CA TYR A 126 5.68 12.74 5.61
C TYR A 126 6.21 12.34 4.22
N ASP A 127 7.06 11.32 4.12
CA ASP A 127 7.51 10.83 2.82
C ASP A 127 6.38 10.20 2.01
N LEU A 128 5.43 9.54 2.69
CA LEU A 128 4.21 9.08 2.06
C LEU A 128 3.38 10.26 1.50
N LEU A 129 3.21 11.34 2.26
CA LEU A 129 2.49 12.53 1.78
C LEU A 129 3.19 13.18 0.58
N ARG A 130 4.53 13.28 0.59
CA ARG A 130 5.32 13.77 -0.56
C ARG A 130 5.10 12.90 -1.79
N TYR A 131 5.12 11.59 -1.61
CA TYR A 131 4.87 10.64 -2.70
C TYR A 131 3.44 10.77 -3.25
N MET A 132 2.43 10.88 -2.38
CA MET A 132 1.05 11.09 -2.79
C MET A 132 0.87 12.41 -3.55
N PHE A 133 1.55 13.47 -3.13
CA PHE A 133 1.55 14.75 -3.83
C PHE A 133 2.14 14.61 -5.24
N TYR A 134 3.31 13.94 -5.38
CA TYR A 134 3.89 13.61 -6.67
C TYR A 134 2.95 12.80 -7.55
N LEU A 135 2.34 11.76 -7.00
CA LEU A 135 1.44 10.87 -7.74
C LEU A 135 0.22 11.62 -8.29
N VAL A 136 -0.38 12.51 -7.50
CA VAL A 136 -1.52 13.33 -7.94
C VAL A 136 -1.12 14.30 -9.04
N ASP A 137 0.03 14.96 -8.90
CA ASP A 137 0.53 15.87 -9.95
C ASP A 137 0.84 15.11 -11.23
N PHE A 138 1.49 13.95 -11.14
CA PHE A 138 1.74 13.07 -12.27
C PHE A 138 0.44 12.65 -12.98
N MET A 139 -0.58 12.26 -12.21
CA MET A 139 -1.89 11.90 -12.79
C MET A 139 -2.55 13.08 -13.49
N ARG A 140 -2.48 14.29 -12.91
CA ARG A 140 -3.01 15.52 -13.53
C ARG A 140 -2.31 15.85 -14.83
N GLU A 141 -0.97 15.84 -14.83
CA GLU A 141 -0.14 16.12 -16.02
C GLU A 141 -0.43 15.14 -17.18
N ASN A 142 -0.63 13.87 -16.83
CA ASN A 142 -0.91 12.81 -17.81
C ASN A 142 -2.41 12.61 -18.10
N LYS A 143 -3.31 13.46 -17.58
CA LYS A 143 -4.77 13.37 -17.76
C LYS A 143 -5.36 12.02 -17.32
N ILE A 144 -4.75 11.39 -16.33
CA ILE A 144 -5.24 10.15 -15.72
C ILE A 144 -6.36 10.49 -14.75
N VAL A 145 -7.52 9.86 -14.93
CA VAL A 145 -8.69 10.07 -14.07
C VAL A 145 -8.64 9.09 -12.90
N TRP A 146 -8.88 9.59 -11.69
CA TRP A 146 -9.02 8.77 -10.49
C TRP A 146 -10.36 9.02 -9.79
N GLY A 147 -10.75 8.11 -8.89
CA GLY A 147 -12.04 8.16 -8.22
C GLY A 147 -12.20 9.34 -7.27
N VAL A 148 -13.43 9.59 -6.85
CA VAL A 148 -13.78 10.68 -5.90
C VAL A 148 -13.34 10.41 -4.47
N GLY A 149 -12.93 9.18 -4.15
CA GLY A 149 -12.55 8.72 -2.82
C GLY A 149 -13.64 7.87 -2.15
N ARG A 150 -13.21 6.99 -1.25
CA ARG A 150 -14.09 6.11 -0.45
C ARG A 150 -13.36 5.64 0.81
N GLY A 151 -14.12 5.10 1.78
CA GLY A 151 -13.58 4.59 3.04
C GLY A 151 -13.10 5.70 3.97
N SER A 152 -12.38 5.34 5.02
CA SER A 152 -11.93 6.26 6.07
C SER A 152 -10.97 7.34 5.59
N SER A 153 -10.25 7.14 4.47
CA SER A 153 -9.35 8.17 3.90
C SER A 153 -10.08 9.46 3.52
N THR A 154 -11.40 9.40 3.26
CA THR A 154 -12.21 10.59 2.96
C THR A 154 -12.40 11.50 4.18
N ALA A 155 -12.08 11.03 5.38
CA ALA A 155 -12.09 11.85 6.59
C ALA A 155 -10.85 12.76 6.74
N SER A 156 -9.77 12.51 5.98
CA SER A 156 -8.55 13.32 6.03
C SER A 156 -8.64 14.58 5.18
N PHE A 157 -8.52 15.74 5.82
CA PHE A 157 -8.46 17.04 5.14
C PHE A 157 -7.14 17.24 4.38
N VAL A 158 -6.04 16.72 4.92
CA VAL A 158 -4.73 16.74 4.24
C VAL A 158 -4.80 16.01 2.92
N LEU A 159 -5.39 14.81 2.88
CA LEU A 159 -5.55 14.05 1.63
C LEU A 159 -6.53 14.73 0.64
N TYR A 160 -7.53 15.43 1.15
CA TYR A 160 -8.41 16.27 0.33
C TYR A 160 -7.64 17.43 -0.32
N LEU A 161 -6.82 18.16 0.44
CA LEU A 161 -5.99 19.25 -0.09
C LEU A 161 -5.00 18.76 -1.16
N ILE A 162 -4.33 17.64 -0.93
CA ILE A 162 -3.46 17.02 -1.95
C ILE A 162 -4.26 16.66 -3.21
N GLY A 163 -5.54 16.28 -3.05
CA GLY A 163 -6.42 15.89 -4.15
C GLY A 163 -6.54 14.38 -4.36
N ILE A 164 -6.15 13.58 -3.34
CA ILE A 164 -6.34 12.12 -3.35
C ILE A 164 -7.82 11.77 -3.46
N HIS A 165 -8.66 12.53 -2.76
CA HIS A 165 -10.12 12.43 -2.88
C HIS A 165 -10.74 13.82 -3.07
N LYS A 166 -12.05 13.87 -3.37
CA LYS A 166 -12.77 15.09 -3.72
C LYS A 166 -13.88 15.43 -2.71
N ILE A 167 -13.89 14.77 -1.56
CA ILE A 167 -14.89 14.97 -0.49
C ILE A 167 -14.26 15.90 0.54
N ASN A 168 -14.84 17.08 0.76
CA ASN A 168 -14.36 17.99 1.82
C ASN A 168 -14.82 17.49 3.20
N PRO A 169 -13.92 16.93 4.04
CA PRO A 169 -14.30 16.33 5.31
C PRO A 169 -14.74 17.36 6.36
N ILE A 170 -14.34 18.61 6.24
CA ILE A 170 -14.79 19.68 7.15
C ILE A 170 -16.28 19.99 6.88
N GLN A 171 -16.67 20.09 5.62
CA GLN A 171 -18.06 20.34 5.23
C GLN A 171 -19.01 19.24 5.72
N PHE A 172 -18.56 17.98 5.72
CA PHE A 172 -19.34 16.84 6.15
C PHE A 172 -19.07 16.43 7.62
N GLN A 173 -18.31 17.22 8.37
CA GLN A 173 -17.99 16.99 9.79
C GLN A 173 -17.40 15.61 10.08
N LEU A 174 -16.55 15.11 9.16
CA LEU A 174 -15.88 13.81 9.31
C LEU A 174 -14.68 13.92 10.28
N ASP A 175 -14.59 12.98 11.21
CA ASP A 175 -13.45 12.92 12.14
C ASP A 175 -12.24 12.22 11.48
N TRP A 176 -11.15 12.96 11.32
CA TRP A 176 -9.91 12.45 10.74
C TRP A 176 -9.29 11.28 11.52
N ARG A 177 -9.64 11.14 12.81
CA ARG A 177 -9.18 10.04 13.67
C ARG A 177 -9.73 8.68 13.21
N GLU A 178 -10.79 8.67 12.41
CA GLU A 178 -11.25 7.43 11.78
C GLU A 178 -10.25 6.89 10.76
N PHE A 179 -9.45 7.76 10.16
CA PHE A 179 -8.42 7.37 9.19
C PHE A 179 -7.07 7.07 9.85
N LEU A 180 -6.60 7.92 10.76
CA LEU A 180 -5.30 7.79 11.43
C LEU A 180 -5.46 7.17 12.84
N ARG A 181 -6.00 5.96 12.90
CA ARG A 181 -6.15 5.17 14.14
C ARG A 181 -4.82 4.65 14.66
#